data_0322903e5f7af8ce26e5df41960758ba
#
_entry.id   0322903e5f7af8ce26e5df41960758ba
#
_cell.length_a   1.000
_cell.length_b   1.000
_cell.length_c   1.000
_cell.angle_alpha   90.00
_cell.angle_beta   90.00
_cell.angle_gamma   90.00
#
_symmetry.space_group_name_H-M   'P 1'
#
loop_
_entity.id
_entity.type
_entity.pdbx_description
1 polymer ?
#
loop_
_entity_poly.entity_id
_entity_poly.type
_entity_poly.pdbx_seq_one_letter_code
_entity_poly.pdbx_strand_id
1 'polypeptide(L)'
;VTDPSVSFIHRFIPQTDHHANAPTLFLLHGTGGNEHDLLPLGRALAPSAALLSPRGRILERGMPRFFRRFAEGVFDTDDIRRRAGELTHFLDTAAGVYGFDRKRVVAVGYSNGANMAAAMLLLHGAIFAGAVLFRPMTPLVPDPLPDLARLPILLLAGGSDPLVPVEETKRFAELLHRAGADATLLSLDQGHGIGTEDVDVARSWLTRYFFTTAA
;
A
#
# COMPACT_ATOMS: atom_id res chain seq x y z
N VAL A 1 -19.80 -0.30 3.02
CA VAL A 1 -20.34 0.52 4.09
C VAL A 1 -19.38 1.68 4.31
N THR A 2 -19.91 2.86 4.57
CA THR A 2 -19.14 4.07 4.94
C THR A 2 -19.72 4.59 6.24
N ASP A 3 -18.87 4.87 7.22
CA ASP A 3 -19.25 5.46 8.48
C ASP A 3 -18.81 6.95 8.49
N PRO A 4 -19.70 7.92 8.77
CA PRO A 4 -19.37 9.34 8.76
C PRO A 4 -18.40 9.78 9.86
N SER A 5 -18.20 8.98 10.92
CA SER A 5 -17.18 9.25 11.94
C SER A 5 -15.75 9.04 11.43
N VAL A 6 -15.58 8.32 10.32
CA VAL A 6 -14.31 8.07 9.67
C VAL A 6 -14.02 9.12 8.61
N SER A 7 -12.98 9.91 8.80
CA SER A 7 -12.74 11.20 8.15
C SER A 7 -12.42 11.17 6.64
N PHE A 8 -12.20 10.00 6.01
CA PHE A 8 -11.94 9.88 4.57
C PHE A 8 -13.19 9.39 3.82
N ILE A 9 -13.38 9.84 2.57
CA ILE A 9 -14.24 9.11 1.64
C ILE A 9 -13.59 7.75 1.43
N HIS A 10 -14.31 6.67 1.71
CA HIS A 10 -13.73 5.33 1.66
C HIS A 10 -14.77 4.25 1.40
N ARG A 11 -14.32 3.04 1.12
CA ARG A 11 -15.11 1.81 1.16
C ARG A 11 -14.54 0.86 2.19
N PHE A 12 -15.41 0.25 2.96
CA PHE A 12 -15.10 -0.91 3.77
C PHE A 12 -15.97 -2.08 3.30
N ILE A 13 -15.32 -3.19 2.99
CA ILE A 13 -15.98 -4.45 2.66
C ILE A 13 -15.53 -5.45 3.73
N PRO A 14 -16.45 -5.94 4.56
CA PRO A 14 -16.09 -6.87 5.63
C PRO A 14 -15.57 -8.18 5.05
N GLN A 15 -14.85 -8.91 5.86
CA GLN A 15 -14.39 -10.27 5.59
C GLN A 15 -15.59 -11.16 5.21
N THR A 16 -15.42 -11.97 4.18
CA THR A 16 -16.37 -13.03 3.81
C THR A 16 -15.85 -14.33 4.38
N ASP A 17 -16.72 -15.07 5.06
CA ASP A 17 -16.46 -16.36 5.71
C ASP A 17 -15.51 -16.35 6.92
N HIS A 18 -15.66 -17.38 7.76
CA HIS A 18 -15.05 -17.54 9.07
C HIS A 18 -13.55 -17.89 9.03
N HIS A 19 -12.78 -17.38 8.08
CA HIS A 19 -11.33 -17.40 8.18
C HIS A 19 -10.88 -16.36 9.23
N ALA A 20 -11.04 -16.72 10.50
CA ALA A 20 -10.72 -15.87 11.66
C ALA A 20 -9.32 -15.21 11.60
N ASN A 21 -8.48 -15.67 10.69
CA ASN A 21 -7.10 -15.22 10.51
C ASN A 21 -6.81 -14.46 9.20
N ALA A 22 -7.81 -14.14 8.36
CA ALA A 22 -7.54 -13.35 7.16
C ALA A 22 -7.13 -11.92 7.52
N PRO A 23 -6.14 -11.31 6.83
CA PRO A 23 -5.77 -9.92 7.05
C PRO A 23 -6.85 -8.97 6.53
N THR A 24 -6.76 -7.70 6.93
CA THR A 24 -7.45 -6.60 6.25
C THR A 24 -6.50 -6.00 5.22
N LEU A 25 -6.91 -5.91 3.95
CA LEU A 25 -6.15 -5.21 2.93
C LEU A 25 -6.49 -3.71 2.95
N PHE A 26 -5.48 -2.88 3.16
CA PHE A 26 -5.57 -1.42 3.07
C PHE A 26 -5.15 -0.99 1.66
N LEU A 27 -6.14 -0.61 0.83
CA LEU A 27 -5.99 -0.41 -0.61
C LEU A 27 -5.77 1.08 -0.93
N LEU A 28 -4.63 1.41 -1.51
CA LEU A 28 -4.25 2.78 -1.85
C LEU A 28 -4.11 2.94 -3.37
N HIS A 29 -5.06 3.62 -3.99
CA HIS A 29 -5.18 3.78 -5.45
C HIS A 29 -4.05 4.63 -6.07
N GLY A 30 -3.84 4.51 -7.37
CA GLY A 30 -2.96 5.38 -8.14
C GLY A 30 -3.54 6.77 -8.40
N THR A 31 -2.77 7.64 -9.07
CA THR A 31 -3.24 8.97 -9.47
C THR A 31 -4.49 8.88 -10.34
N GLY A 32 -5.51 9.68 -10.04
CA GLY A 32 -6.78 9.71 -10.75
C GLY A 32 -7.78 8.66 -10.31
N GLY A 33 -7.37 7.71 -9.46
CA GLY A 33 -8.24 6.69 -8.92
C GLY A 33 -9.11 7.18 -7.76
N ASN A 34 -9.89 6.26 -7.20
CA ASN A 34 -10.81 6.53 -6.09
C ASN A 34 -10.96 5.30 -5.19
N GLU A 35 -11.85 5.36 -4.21
CA GLU A 35 -12.08 4.30 -3.23
C GLU A 35 -12.68 3.00 -3.81
N HIS A 36 -13.01 2.96 -5.08
CA HIS A 36 -13.53 1.75 -5.75
C HIS A 36 -12.47 1.03 -6.59
N ASP A 37 -11.45 1.73 -7.07
CA ASP A 37 -10.58 1.28 -8.16
C ASP A 37 -9.81 0.00 -7.82
N LEU A 38 -9.30 -0.14 -6.60
CA LEU A 38 -8.55 -1.32 -6.19
C LEU A 38 -9.39 -2.42 -5.52
N LEU A 39 -10.72 -2.24 -5.39
CA LEU A 39 -11.58 -3.28 -4.81
C LEU A 39 -11.53 -4.59 -5.60
N PRO A 40 -11.61 -4.58 -6.96
CA PRO A 40 -11.45 -5.80 -7.75
C PRO A 40 -10.08 -6.46 -7.55
N LEU A 41 -9.01 -5.67 -7.50
CA LEU A 41 -7.67 -6.17 -7.20
C LEU A 41 -7.61 -6.82 -5.82
N GLY A 42 -8.12 -6.14 -4.78
CA GLY A 42 -8.15 -6.68 -3.42
C GLY A 42 -8.88 -8.03 -3.34
N ARG A 43 -9.99 -8.18 -4.03
CA ARG A 43 -10.72 -9.46 -4.14
C ARG A 43 -9.96 -10.52 -4.92
N ALA A 44 -9.23 -10.14 -5.97
CA ALA A 44 -8.39 -11.07 -6.73
C ALA A 44 -7.19 -11.55 -5.92
N LEU A 45 -6.62 -10.69 -5.08
CA LEU A 45 -5.46 -11.00 -4.24
C LEU A 45 -5.83 -11.87 -3.02
N ALA A 46 -6.93 -11.54 -2.35
CA ALA A 46 -7.36 -12.20 -1.11
C ALA A 46 -8.89 -12.21 -1.02
N PRO A 47 -9.57 -13.21 -1.61
CA PRO A 47 -11.04 -13.26 -1.70
C PRO A 47 -11.77 -13.16 -0.37
N SER A 48 -11.19 -13.72 0.70
CA SER A 48 -11.78 -13.74 2.05
C SER A 48 -11.42 -12.53 2.92
N ALA A 49 -10.42 -11.73 2.53
CA ALA A 49 -9.96 -10.60 3.33
C ALA A 49 -10.99 -9.46 3.45
N ALA A 50 -10.98 -8.74 4.58
CA ALA A 50 -11.61 -7.44 4.63
C ALA A 50 -10.86 -6.44 3.75
N LEU A 51 -11.58 -5.49 3.12
CA LEU A 51 -10.98 -4.46 2.28
C LEU A 51 -11.33 -3.08 2.85
N LEU A 52 -10.32 -2.25 3.08
CA LEU A 52 -10.46 -0.84 3.43
C LEU A 52 -9.78 0.00 2.36
N SER A 53 -10.54 0.83 1.65
CA SER A 53 -10.07 1.59 0.50
C SER A 53 -10.45 3.07 0.62
N PRO A 54 -9.56 3.96 1.08
CA PRO A 54 -9.80 5.40 1.12
C PRO A 54 -9.55 6.05 -0.25
N ARG A 55 -10.21 7.22 -0.47
CA ARG A 55 -9.90 8.13 -1.57
C ARG A 55 -8.86 9.14 -1.13
N GLY A 56 -7.82 9.33 -1.95
CA GLY A 56 -6.85 10.42 -1.77
C GLY A 56 -7.52 11.79 -1.80
N ARG A 57 -7.10 12.70 -0.91
CA ARG A 57 -7.74 14.01 -0.69
C ARG A 57 -7.19 15.14 -1.53
N ILE A 58 -6.07 14.92 -2.21
CA ILE A 58 -5.44 15.93 -3.06
C ILE A 58 -6.02 15.83 -4.46
N LEU A 59 -6.34 16.97 -5.05
CA LEU A 59 -6.76 17.05 -6.45
C LEU A 59 -5.64 17.69 -7.27
N GLU A 60 -5.05 16.92 -8.16
CA GLU A 60 -4.13 17.41 -9.19
C GLU A 60 -4.86 17.44 -10.52
N ARG A 61 -5.22 18.63 -10.98
CA ARG A 61 -6.03 18.83 -12.22
C ARG A 61 -7.33 17.99 -12.21
N GLY A 62 -7.99 17.92 -11.06
CA GLY A 62 -9.21 17.13 -10.87
C GLY A 62 -9.00 15.65 -10.58
N MET A 63 -7.78 15.14 -10.64
CA MET A 63 -7.43 13.75 -10.37
C MET A 63 -7.08 13.55 -8.90
N PRO A 64 -7.75 12.65 -8.15
CA PRO A 64 -7.42 12.37 -6.76
C PRO A 64 -6.03 11.76 -6.62
N ARG A 65 -5.32 12.19 -5.56
CA ARG A 65 -4.01 11.69 -5.13
C ARG A 65 -3.94 11.66 -3.61
N PHE A 66 -3.01 10.89 -3.06
CA PHE A 66 -2.79 10.88 -1.61
C PHE A 66 -1.92 12.04 -1.15
N PHE A 67 -1.02 12.55 -1.98
CA PHE A 67 -0.14 13.69 -1.66
C PHE A 67 0.20 14.50 -2.91
N ARG A 68 0.65 15.75 -2.70
CA ARG A 68 1.07 16.66 -3.76
C ARG A 68 2.44 16.30 -4.31
N ARG A 69 2.66 16.66 -5.57
CA ARG A 69 3.96 16.67 -6.21
C ARG A 69 4.18 18.01 -6.93
N PHE A 70 5.43 18.39 -7.12
CA PHE A 70 5.80 19.57 -7.91
C PHE A 70 5.98 19.21 -9.39
N ALA A 71 6.48 18.01 -9.66
CA ALA A 71 6.63 17.43 -11.00
C ALA A 71 6.62 15.90 -10.90
N GLU A 72 6.69 15.19 -12.02
CA GLU A 72 6.88 13.73 -12.01
C GLU A 72 8.17 13.38 -11.27
N GLY A 73 8.07 12.49 -10.30
CA GLY A 73 9.20 12.08 -9.43
C GLY A 73 9.67 13.14 -8.42
N VAL A 74 9.09 14.36 -8.41
CA VAL A 74 9.45 15.43 -7.46
C VAL A 74 8.31 15.68 -6.48
N PHE A 75 8.41 15.09 -5.30
CA PHE A 75 7.33 15.06 -4.32
C PHE A 75 7.40 16.21 -3.31
N ASP A 76 6.23 16.68 -2.86
CA ASP A 76 6.08 17.58 -1.71
C ASP A 76 6.20 16.75 -0.43
N THR A 77 7.41 16.67 0.12
CA THR A 77 7.72 15.83 1.30
C THR A 77 7.00 16.29 2.56
N ASP A 78 6.68 17.56 2.69
CA ASP A 78 5.92 18.08 3.84
C ASP A 78 4.46 17.67 3.75
N ASP A 79 3.89 17.72 2.54
CA ASP A 79 2.54 17.18 2.32
C ASP A 79 2.50 15.66 2.53
N ILE A 80 3.53 14.91 2.08
CA ILE A 80 3.65 13.46 2.36
C ILE A 80 3.60 13.19 3.85
N ARG A 81 4.42 13.87 4.66
CA ARG A 81 4.46 13.69 6.12
C ARG A 81 3.10 13.91 6.77
N ARG A 82 2.45 15.01 6.39
CA ARG A 82 1.11 15.32 6.89
C ARG A 82 0.08 14.26 6.51
N ARG A 83 0.05 13.86 5.23
CA ARG A 83 -0.92 12.89 4.72
C ARG A 83 -0.70 11.47 5.26
N ALA A 84 0.55 11.07 5.46
CA ALA A 84 0.86 9.80 6.10
C ALA A 84 0.30 9.74 7.53
N GLY A 85 0.45 10.83 8.32
CA GLY A 85 -0.14 10.93 9.65
C GLY A 85 -1.68 10.90 9.63
N GLU A 86 -2.33 11.63 8.69
CA GLU A 86 -3.79 11.61 8.53
C GLU A 86 -4.30 10.20 8.19
N LEU A 87 -3.62 9.48 7.29
CA LEU A 87 -3.99 8.12 6.89
C LEU A 87 -3.75 7.10 8.01
N THR A 88 -2.70 7.27 8.81
CA THR A 88 -2.45 6.41 9.97
C THR A 88 -3.58 6.58 11.00
N HIS A 89 -3.95 7.81 11.32
CA HIS A 89 -5.08 8.09 12.21
C HIS A 89 -6.41 7.56 11.66
N PHE A 90 -6.66 7.73 10.35
CA PHE A 90 -7.82 7.15 9.67
C PHE A 90 -7.87 5.63 9.84
N LEU A 91 -6.75 4.94 9.63
CA LEU A 91 -6.65 3.49 9.75
C LEU A 91 -6.95 3.01 11.18
N ASP A 92 -6.45 3.72 12.19
CA ASP A 92 -6.69 3.40 13.60
C ASP A 92 -8.17 3.60 13.96
N THR A 93 -8.77 4.70 13.51
CA THR A 93 -10.20 4.98 13.71
C THR A 93 -11.08 3.93 13.02
N ALA A 94 -10.75 3.59 11.76
CA ALA A 94 -11.48 2.59 11.00
C ALA A 94 -11.40 1.19 11.64
N ALA A 95 -10.26 0.82 12.23
CA ALA A 95 -10.13 -0.44 12.95
C ALA A 95 -11.09 -0.52 14.14
N GLY A 96 -11.24 0.55 14.90
CA GLY A 96 -12.20 0.64 15.99
C GLY A 96 -13.66 0.59 15.52
N VAL A 97 -14.00 1.32 14.45
CA VAL A 97 -15.37 1.39 13.92
C VAL A 97 -15.81 0.10 13.25
N TYR A 98 -14.95 -0.53 12.46
CA TYR A 98 -15.29 -1.73 11.69
C TYR A 98 -14.88 -3.04 12.37
N GLY A 99 -14.17 -2.98 13.49
CA GLY A 99 -13.84 -4.14 14.32
C GLY A 99 -12.81 -5.10 13.71
N PHE A 100 -11.94 -4.63 12.82
CA PHE A 100 -10.85 -5.47 12.29
C PHE A 100 -9.58 -5.35 13.15
N ASP A 101 -8.75 -6.41 13.12
CA ASP A 101 -7.48 -6.42 13.86
C ASP A 101 -6.47 -5.48 13.18
N ARG A 102 -6.14 -4.39 13.89
CA ARG A 102 -5.17 -3.37 13.46
C ARG A 102 -3.77 -3.95 13.20
N LYS A 103 -3.40 -5.01 13.90
CA LYS A 103 -2.10 -5.68 13.75
C LYS A 103 -2.02 -6.60 12.53
N ARG A 104 -3.14 -6.88 11.89
CA ARG A 104 -3.24 -7.76 10.73
C ARG A 104 -3.60 -7.00 9.44
N VAL A 105 -3.24 -5.73 9.38
CA VAL A 105 -3.44 -4.92 8.17
C VAL A 105 -2.26 -5.07 7.24
N VAL A 106 -2.52 -5.40 5.98
CA VAL A 106 -1.53 -5.44 4.90
C VAL A 106 -1.83 -4.29 3.93
N ALA A 107 -0.85 -3.43 3.69
CA ALA A 107 -0.99 -2.37 2.71
C ALA A 107 -0.87 -2.94 1.28
N VAL A 108 -1.76 -2.51 0.39
CA VAL A 108 -1.69 -2.78 -1.05
C VAL A 108 -1.79 -1.44 -1.77
N GLY A 109 -0.70 -1.02 -2.38
CA GLY A 109 -0.63 0.29 -3.04
C GLY A 109 -0.23 0.19 -4.51
N TYR A 110 -0.75 1.12 -5.32
CA TYR A 110 -0.38 1.25 -6.72
C TYR A 110 0.11 2.67 -7.02
N SER A 111 1.32 2.80 -7.63
CA SER A 111 1.88 4.09 -8.07
C SER A 111 1.87 5.13 -6.93
N ASN A 112 1.10 6.21 -7.02
CA ASN A 112 0.95 7.21 -5.95
C ASN A 112 0.53 6.58 -4.60
N GLY A 113 -0.37 5.59 -4.63
CA GLY A 113 -0.79 4.85 -3.42
C GLY A 113 0.32 3.95 -2.87
N ALA A 114 1.14 3.34 -3.73
CA ALA A 114 2.32 2.57 -3.30
C ALA A 114 3.34 3.48 -2.60
N ASN A 115 3.56 4.68 -3.15
CA ASN A 115 4.45 5.68 -2.55
C ASN A 115 3.91 6.18 -1.20
N MET A 116 2.57 6.32 -1.05
CA MET A 116 1.97 6.69 0.22
C MET A 116 2.10 5.57 1.27
N ALA A 117 1.85 4.30 0.91
CA ALA A 117 2.07 3.17 1.80
C ALA A 117 3.55 3.09 2.26
N ALA A 118 4.48 3.30 1.32
CA ALA A 118 5.91 3.38 1.61
C ALA A 118 6.23 4.53 2.57
N ALA A 119 5.67 5.72 2.35
CA ALA A 119 5.85 6.87 3.24
C ALA A 119 5.32 6.59 4.66
N MET A 120 4.16 5.94 4.78
CA MET A 120 3.61 5.55 6.07
C MET A 120 4.56 4.61 6.82
N LEU A 121 5.16 3.62 6.16
CA LEU A 121 6.17 2.73 6.75
C LEU A 121 7.44 3.48 7.14
N LEU A 122 7.96 4.33 6.27
CA LEU A 122 9.21 5.07 6.51
C LEU A 122 9.07 6.12 7.63
N LEU A 123 7.88 6.67 7.85
CA LEU A 123 7.64 7.71 8.85
C LEU A 123 7.14 7.16 10.20
N HIS A 124 6.44 6.04 10.20
CA HIS A 124 5.75 5.53 11.39
C HIS A 124 6.19 4.11 11.79
N GLY A 125 7.18 3.53 11.08
CA GLY A 125 7.69 2.18 11.37
C GLY A 125 6.75 1.07 10.90
N ALA A 126 6.83 -0.10 11.54
CA ALA A 126 6.09 -1.31 11.17
C ALA A 126 4.59 -1.21 11.54
N ILE A 127 3.89 -0.23 10.99
CA ILE A 127 2.45 0.00 11.23
C ILE A 127 1.54 -0.96 10.44
N PHE A 128 2.09 -1.72 9.50
CA PHE A 128 1.42 -2.77 8.76
C PHE A 128 2.04 -4.13 9.10
N ALA A 129 1.28 -5.20 8.93
CA ALA A 129 1.79 -6.57 9.01
C ALA A 129 2.67 -6.94 7.79
N GLY A 130 2.52 -6.21 6.70
CA GLY A 130 3.31 -6.31 5.47
C GLY A 130 2.78 -5.37 4.40
N ALA A 131 3.42 -5.35 3.23
CA ALA A 131 2.99 -4.50 2.12
C ALA A 131 3.22 -5.15 0.75
N VAL A 132 2.31 -4.90 -0.19
CA VAL A 132 2.44 -5.17 -1.63
C VAL A 132 2.38 -3.85 -2.36
N LEU A 133 3.47 -3.48 -3.02
CA LEU A 133 3.66 -2.17 -3.64
C LEU A 133 3.89 -2.34 -5.14
N PHE A 134 2.90 -1.94 -5.94
CA PHE A 134 2.97 -1.96 -7.40
C PHE A 134 3.53 -0.65 -7.92
N ARG A 135 4.63 -0.70 -8.67
CA ARG A 135 5.32 0.46 -9.30
C ARG A 135 5.70 1.55 -8.27
N PRO A 136 6.34 1.18 -7.14
CA PRO A 136 6.72 2.16 -6.13
C PRO A 136 7.98 2.92 -6.52
N MET A 137 8.04 4.18 -6.06
CA MET A 137 9.25 5.00 -6.00
C MET A 137 9.55 5.32 -4.54
N THR A 138 10.80 5.71 -4.22
CA THR A 138 11.14 6.23 -2.90
C THR A 138 10.41 7.56 -2.64
N PRO A 139 9.44 7.63 -1.70
CA PRO A 139 8.68 8.87 -1.49
C PRO A 139 9.48 9.94 -0.74
N LEU A 140 10.32 9.51 0.19
CA LEU A 140 11.23 10.32 1.00
C LEU A 140 12.20 9.41 1.73
N VAL A 141 13.27 9.97 2.27
CA VAL A 141 14.25 9.25 3.12
C VAL A 141 14.29 9.94 4.48
N PRO A 142 13.76 9.31 5.54
CA PRO A 142 13.89 9.88 6.89
C PRO A 142 15.30 9.66 7.45
N ASP A 143 15.68 10.51 8.38
CA ASP A 143 16.89 10.36 9.18
C ASP A 143 16.53 10.59 10.66
N PRO A 144 16.68 9.57 11.53
CA PRO A 144 17.13 8.20 11.24
C PRO A 144 16.08 7.38 10.47
N LEU A 145 16.51 6.27 9.84
CA LEU A 145 15.61 5.28 9.28
C LEU A 145 14.79 4.59 10.39
N PRO A 146 13.52 4.26 10.15
CA PRO A 146 12.72 3.49 11.11
C PRO A 146 13.22 2.05 11.22
N ASP A 147 12.87 1.40 12.32
CA ASP A 147 13.02 -0.05 12.46
C ASP A 147 11.86 -0.77 11.76
N LEU A 148 12.17 -1.47 10.67
CA LEU A 148 11.26 -2.33 9.91
C LEU A 148 11.65 -3.81 10.01
N ALA A 149 12.30 -4.20 11.11
CA ALA A 149 12.88 -5.53 11.25
C ALA A 149 11.90 -6.66 10.88
N ARG A 150 12.30 -7.46 9.89
CA ARG A 150 11.57 -8.62 9.35
C ARG A 150 10.19 -8.31 8.75
N LEU A 151 9.84 -7.04 8.54
CA LEU A 151 8.57 -6.70 7.90
C LEU A 151 8.58 -7.19 6.45
N PRO A 152 7.66 -8.09 6.05
CA PRO A 152 7.60 -8.59 4.68
C PRO A 152 7.04 -7.52 3.75
N ILE A 153 7.79 -7.19 2.71
CA ILE A 153 7.38 -6.20 1.69
C ILE A 153 7.65 -6.77 0.30
N LEU A 154 6.62 -6.81 -0.55
CA LEU A 154 6.75 -7.14 -1.96
C LEU A 154 6.73 -5.86 -2.79
N LEU A 155 7.76 -5.68 -3.62
CA LEU A 155 7.88 -4.60 -4.59
C LEU A 155 7.76 -5.18 -5.99
N LEU A 156 6.80 -4.69 -6.78
CA LEU A 156 6.56 -5.11 -8.15
C LEU A 156 6.87 -3.96 -9.11
N ALA A 157 8.01 -4.09 -9.80
CA ALA A 157 8.44 -3.15 -10.83
C ALA A 157 7.99 -3.60 -12.22
N GLY A 158 7.66 -2.66 -13.10
CA GLY A 158 7.46 -2.93 -14.52
C GLY A 158 8.79 -2.82 -15.27
N GLY A 159 9.21 -3.88 -15.95
CA GLY A 159 10.48 -3.89 -16.69
C GLY A 159 10.53 -2.91 -17.86
N SER A 160 9.35 -2.55 -18.40
CA SER A 160 9.18 -1.59 -19.46
C SER A 160 8.34 -0.36 -19.04
N ASP A 161 8.34 -0.03 -17.74
CA ASP A 161 7.58 1.10 -17.18
C ASP A 161 8.25 2.43 -17.60
N PRO A 162 7.55 3.29 -18.38
CA PRO A 162 8.11 4.58 -18.82
C PRO A 162 8.10 5.64 -17.72
N LEU A 163 7.36 5.44 -16.62
CA LEU A 163 7.21 6.41 -15.53
C LEU A 163 8.11 6.11 -14.34
N VAL A 164 8.34 4.83 -14.03
CA VAL A 164 9.14 4.38 -12.90
C VAL A 164 10.23 3.42 -13.40
N PRO A 165 11.43 3.89 -13.69
CA PRO A 165 12.55 3.01 -14.03
C PRO A 165 12.81 1.98 -12.94
N VAL A 166 13.15 0.75 -13.32
CA VAL A 166 13.41 -0.37 -12.38
C VAL A 166 14.47 0.01 -11.34
N GLU A 167 15.46 0.82 -11.73
CA GLU A 167 16.53 1.30 -10.84
C GLU A 167 16.01 2.14 -9.68
N GLU A 168 14.90 2.87 -9.85
CA GLU A 168 14.24 3.58 -8.73
C GLU A 168 13.69 2.60 -7.71
N THR A 169 13.03 1.54 -8.17
CA THR A 169 12.50 0.50 -7.28
C THR A 169 13.62 -0.31 -6.63
N LYS A 170 14.74 -0.54 -7.31
CA LYS A 170 15.93 -1.18 -6.71
C LYS A 170 16.51 -0.35 -5.57
N ARG A 171 16.71 0.97 -5.79
CA ARG A 171 17.17 1.88 -4.73
C ARG A 171 16.21 1.91 -3.53
N PHE A 172 14.93 1.83 -3.80
CA PHE A 172 13.93 1.75 -2.75
C PHE A 172 14.01 0.43 -1.98
N ALA A 173 14.19 -0.70 -2.65
CA ALA A 173 14.40 -2.00 -1.99
C ALA A 173 15.64 -1.99 -1.08
N GLU A 174 16.76 -1.41 -1.55
CA GLU A 174 17.98 -1.24 -0.75
C GLU A 174 17.74 -0.36 0.50
N LEU A 175 16.94 0.71 0.38
CA LEU A 175 16.56 1.55 1.51
C LEU A 175 15.76 0.75 2.55
N LEU A 176 14.80 -0.05 2.11
CA LEU A 176 14.00 -0.91 2.99
C LEU A 176 14.84 -1.98 3.68
N HIS A 177 15.80 -2.60 2.98
CA HIS A 177 16.74 -3.55 3.58
C HIS A 177 17.61 -2.88 4.65
N ARG A 178 18.08 -1.65 4.43
CA ARG A 178 18.81 -0.88 5.46
C ARG A 178 17.96 -0.57 6.68
N ALA A 179 16.65 -0.44 6.51
CA ALA A 179 15.70 -0.30 7.61
C ALA A 179 15.33 -1.65 8.28
N GLY A 180 15.90 -2.78 7.82
CA GLY A 180 15.71 -4.11 8.39
C GLY A 180 14.54 -4.91 7.80
N ALA A 181 13.84 -4.40 6.78
CA ALA A 181 12.71 -5.10 6.18
C ALA A 181 13.14 -6.35 5.38
N ASP A 182 12.25 -7.35 5.35
CA ASP A 182 12.30 -8.49 4.42
C ASP A 182 11.66 -8.09 3.08
N ALA A 183 12.40 -7.29 2.30
CA ALA A 183 11.90 -6.73 1.05
C ALA A 183 12.26 -7.64 -0.13
N THR A 184 11.26 -8.08 -0.87
CA THR A 184 11.40 -8.83 -2.13
C THR A 184 11.06 -7.92 -3.29
N LEU A 185 11.98 -7.75 -4.25
CA LEU A 185 11.75 -7.03 -5.49
C LEU A 185 11.66 -8.01 -6.66
N LEU A 186 10.58 -7.91 -7.43
CA LEU A 186 10.43 -8.59 -8.72
C LEU A 186 10.18 -7.56 -9.82
N SER A 187 10.91 -7.71 -10.93
CA SER A 187 10.68 -6.94 -12.16
C SER A 187 10.00 -7.85 -13.16
N LEU A 188 8.79 -7.47 -13.57
CA LEU A 188 7.98 -8.22 -14.52
C LEU A 188 8.01 -7.54 -15.89
N ASP A 189 7.79 -8.29 -16.97
CA ASP A 189 7.72 -7.72 -18.33
C ASP A 189 6.36 -7.02 -18.53
N GLN A 190 6.20 -5.91 -17.83
CA GLN A 190 5.01 -5.08 -17.78
C GLN A 190 5.40 -3.60 -17.86
N GLY A 191 4.47 -2.76 -18.34
CA GLY A 191 4.57 -1.31 -18.22
C GLY A 191 4.14 -0.79 -16.84
N HIS A 192 3.61 0.44 -16.80
CA HIS A 192 3.13 1.05 -15.55
C HIS A 192 1.88 0.36 -14.99
N GLY A 193 0.99 -0.13 -15.84
CA GLY A 193 -0.24 -0.83 -15.43
C GLY A 193 0.02 -2.14 -14.67
N ILE A 194 -0.99 -2.58 -13.91
CA ILE A 194 -0.98 -3.88 -13.23
C ILE A 194 -1.49 -4.94 -14.20
N GLY A 195 -0.68 -5.96 -14.50
CA GLY A 195 -1.03 -7.08 -15.34
C GLY A 195 -1.43 -8.33 -14.55
N THR A 196 -1.80 -9.38 -15.26
CA THR A 196 -2.21 -10.68 -14.67
C THR A 196 -1.08 -11.30 -13.85
N GLU A 197 0.15 -11.26 -14.35
CA GLU A 197 1.32 -11.81 -13.67
C GLU A 197 1.60 -11.08 -12.34
N ASP A 198 1.45 -9.76 -12.31
CA ASP A 198 1.53 -8.99 -11.05
C ASP A 198 0.56 -9.52 -10.00
N VAL A 199 -0.69 -9.79 -10.41
CA VAL A 199 -1.75 -10.29 -9.52
C VAL A 199 -1.43 -11.68 -9.01
N ASP A 200 -0.95 -12.59 -9.87
CA ASP A 200 -0.65 -13.97 -9.50
C ASP A 200 0.56 -14.04 -8.55
N VAL A 201 1.59 -13.26 -8.80
CA VAL A 201 2.75 -13.12 -7.91
C VAL A 201 2.33 -12.57 -6.55
N ALA A 202 1.57 -11.46 -6.53
CA ALA A 202 1.13 -10.82 -5.29
C ALA A 202 0.19 -11.73 -4.48
N ARG A 203 -0.71 -12.47 -5.14
CA ARG A 203 -1.59 -13.46 -4.49
C ARG A 203 -0.79 -14.58 -3.85
N SER A 204 0.17 -15.15 -4.57
CA SER A 204 1.03 -16.23 -4.08
C SER A 204 1.85 -15.77 -2.87
N TRP A 205 2.39 -14.55 -2.92
CA TRP A 205 3.14 -13.95 -1.84
C TRP A 205 2.25 -13.72 -0.60
N LEU A 206 1.04 -13.12 -0.77
CA LEU A 206 0.09 -12.93 0.33
C LEU A 206 -0.32 -14.27 0.96
N THR A 207 -0.57 -15.30 0.14
CA THR A 207 -0.91 -16.64 0.64
C THR A 207 0.20 -17.18 1.53
N ARG A 208 1.45 -17.08 1.09
CA ARG A 208 2.62 -17.56 1.83
C ARG A 208 2.77 -16.88 3.19
N TYR A 209 2.59 -15.55 3.28
CA TYR A 209 2.88 -14.80 4.51
C TYR A 209 1.69 -14.68 5.46
N PHE A 210 0.44 -14.71 4.95
CA PHE A 210 -0.72 -14.33 5.75
C PHE A 210 -1.85 -15.35 5.80
N PHE A 211 -1.82 -16.39 4.93
CA PHE A 211 -2.89 -17.39 4.86
C PHE A 211 -2.42 -18.82 5.13
N THR A 212 -1.13 -19.08 5.20
CA THR A 212 -0.63 -20.38 5.68
C THR A 212 -0.86 -20.47 7.18
N THR A 213 -1.66 -21.43 7.62
CA THR A 213 -1.68 -21.88 9.01
C THR A 213 -0.28 -22.37 9.35
N ALA A 214 0.32 -21.82 10.41
CA ALA A 214 1.49 -22.46 11.01
C ALA A 214 1.10 -23.93 11.34
N ALA A 215 1.81 -24.86 10.73
CA ALA A 215 1.66 -26.30 11.00
C ALA A 215 2.09 -26.60 12.42
#